data_97aede92e83b3cece1132ac7cfdd6809
#
_entry.id   97aede92e83b3cece1132ac7cfdd6809
#
_cell.length_a   1.000
_cell.length_b   1.000
_cell.length_c   1.000
_cell.angle_alpha   90.00
_cell.angle_beta   90.00
_cell.angle_gamma   90.00
#
_symmetry.space_group_name_H-M   'P 1'
#
loop_
_entity.id
_entity.type
_entity.pdbx_description
1 polymer ?
#
loop_
_entity_poly.entity_id
_entity_poly.type
_entity_poly.pdbx_seq_one_letter_code
_entity_poly.pdbx_strand_id
1 'polypeptide(L)'
;MRLIFAVISIREHGLANTLQARKRARQATVHRARNMSQRSSMRTSIKLFLKSLENEDKEAATKSYQEAVSKIDQSARKGLEHRNKAARLKSRLNARLKAHAS
;
A
#
# COMPACT_ATOMS: atom_id res chain seq x y z
N MET A 1 28.14 -46.25 -5.78
CA MET A 1 27.76 -45.58 -4.50
C MET A 1 27.75 -44.06 -4.57
N ARG A 2 28.74 -43.44 -5.21
CA ARG A 2 28.78 -41.95 -5.29
C ARG A 2 27.59 -41.35 -6.06
N LEU A 3 27.08 -42.02 -7.08
CA LEU A 3 25.93 -41.56 -7.87
C LEU A 3 24.65 -41.57 -7.05
N ILE A 4 24.47 -42.57 -6.16
CA ILE A 4 23.29 -42.68 -5.29
C ILE A 4 23.26 -41.52 -4.27
N PHE A 5 24.41 -41.19 -3.66
CA PHE A 5 24.50 -40.06 -2.72
C PHE A 5 24.24 -38.74 -3.41
N ALA A 6 24.75 -38.56 -4.62
CA ALA A 6 24.52 -37.31 -5.39
C ALA A 6 23.03 -37.15 -5.72
N VAL A 7 22.33 -38.24 -6.11
CA VAL A 7 20.91 -38.20 -6.41
C VAL A 7 20.08 -37.88 -5.16
N ILE A 8 20.42 -38.46 -4.01
CA ILE A 8 19.73 -38.18 -2.73
C ILE A 8 19.94 -36.73 -2.33
N SER A 9 21.18 -36.22 -2.45
CA SER A 9 21.49 -34.81 -2.15
C SER A 9 20.72 -33.85 -3.03
N ILE A 10 20.59 -34.11 -4.33
CA ILE A 10 19.81 -33.30 -5.25
C ILE A 10 18.32 -33.31 -4.87
N ARG A 11 17.77 -34.45 -4.50
CA ARG A 11 16.37 -34.57 -4.07
C ARG A 11 16.10 -33.77 -2.80
N GLU A 12 16.96 -33.88 -1.79
CA GLU A 12 16.82 -33.14 -0.54
C GLU A 12 16.94 -31.64 -0.78
N HIS A 13 17.90 -31.22 -1.60
CA HIS A 13 18.08 -29.84 -1.96
C HIS A 13 16.90 -29.29 -2.75
N GLY A 14 16.38 -30.04 -3.72
CA GLY A 14 15.19 -29.69 -4.49
C GLY A 14 13.95 -29.59 -3.61
N LEU A 15 13.78 -30.49 -2.63
CA LEU A 15 12.66 -30.46 -1.70
C LEU A 15 12.72 -29.21 -0.81
N ALA A 16 13.89 -28.88 -0.28
CA ALA A 16 14.10 -27.69 0.54
C ALA A 16 13.79 -26.42 -0.24
N ASN A 17 14.24 -26.32 -1.49
CA ASN A 17 13.95 -25.19 -2.37
C ASN A 17 12.45 -25.07 -2.66
N THR A 18 11.76 -26.19 -2.85
CA THR A 18 10.31 -26.22 -3.09
C THR A 18 9.54 -25.72 -1.88
N LEU A 19 9.93 -26.15 -0.66
CA LEU A 19 9.30 -25.69 0.58
C LEU A 19 9.52 -24.21 0.80
N GLN A 20 10.73 -23.70 0.55
CA GLN A 20 11.03 -22.28 0.63
C GLN A 20 10.24 -21.48 -0.40
N ALA A 21 10.13 -21.99 -1.62
CA ALA A 21 9.35 -21.34 -2.68
C ALA A 21 7.88 -21.25 -2.31
N ARG A 22 7.31 -22.32 -1.74
CA ARG A 22 5.92 -22.31 -1.24
C ARG A 22 5.71 -21.30 -0.14
N LYS A 23 6.65 -21.23 0.81
CA LYS A 23 6.59 -20.26 1.90
C LYS A 23 6.64 -18.83 1.36
N ARG A 24 7.57 -18.54 0.43
CA ARG A 24 7.70 -17.23 -0.20
C ARG A 24 6.44 -16.87 -0.97
N ALA A 25 5.84 -17.81 -1.69
CA ALA A 25 4.61 -17.59 -2.43
C ALA A 25 3.45 -17.24 -1.50
N ARG A 26 3.31 -17.93 -0.36
CA ARG A 26 2.29 -17.63 0.64
C ARG A 26 2.50 -16.25 1.25
N GLN A 27 3.74 -15.91 1.60
CA GLN A 27 4.09 -14.59 2.14
C GLN A 27 3.80 -13.49 1.12
N ALA A 28 4.16 -13.71 -0.15
CA ALA A 28 3.88 -12.75 -1.21
C ALA A 28 2.39 -12.52 -1.39
N THR A 29 1.56 -13.56 -1.29
CA THR A 29 0.10 -13.45 -1.38
C THR A 29 -0.45 -12.62 -0.23
N VAL A 30 0.00 -12.88 1.01
CA VAL A 30 -0.43 -12.14 2.20
C VAL A 30 -0.02 -10.66 2.09
N HIS A 31 1.23 -10.39 1.69
CA HIS A 31 1.72 -9.02 1.51
C HIS A 31 0.95 -8.28 0.41
N ARG A 32 0.66 -8.96 -0.70
CA ARG A 32 -0.11 -8.36 -1.80
C ARG A 32 -1.51 -7.97 -1.35
N ALA A 33 -2.20 -8.87 -0.63
CA ALA A 33 -3.53 -8.59 -0.11
C ALA A 33 -3.53 -7.40 0.85
N ARG A 34 -2.54 -7.34 1.76
CA ARG A 34 -2.38 -6.22 2.68
C ARG A 34 -2.11 -4.92 1.95
N ASN A 35 -1.22 -4.95 0.95
CA ASN A 35 -0.87 -3.77 0.15
C ASN A 35 -2.06 -3.26 -0.65
N MET A 36 -2.85 -4.15 -1.26
CA MET A 36 -4.07 -3.79 -1.97
C MET A 36 -5.08 -3.13 -1.04
N SER A 37 -5.28 -3.70 0.15
CA SER A 37 -6.17 -3.15 1.16
C SER A 37 -5.77 -1.75 1.58
N GLN A 38 -4.48 -1.52 1.81
CA GLN A 38 -3.96 -0.21 2.21
C GLN A 38 -4.08 0.83 1.10
N ARG A 39 -3.80 0.44 -0.15
CA ARG A 39 -3.99 1.33 -1.30
C ARG A 39 -5.46 1.67 -1.50
N SER A 40 -6.35 0.70 -1.34
CA SER A 40 -7.79 0.93 -1.42
C SER A 40 -8.26 1.88 -0.33
N SER A 41 -7.77 1.73 0.89
CA SER A 41 -8.07 2.61 2.01
C SER A 41 -7.65 4.04 1.72
N MET A 42 -6.44 4.22 1.18
CA MET A 42 -5.93 5.54 0.79
C MET A 42 -6.81 6.17 -0.30
N ARG A 43 -7.12 5.42 -1.36
CA ARG A 43 -7.97 5.91 -2.45
C ARG A 43 -9.36 6.27 -1.96
N THR A 44 -9.94 5.47 -1.07
CA THR A 44 -11.24 5.74 -0.47
C THR A 44 -11.21 7.04 0.33
N SER A 45 -10.17 7.26 1.13
CA SER A 45 -10.01 8.49 1.91
C SER A 45 -9.92 9.72 1.01
N ILE A 46 -9.20 9.63 -0.11
CA ILE A 46 -9.09 10.72 -1.09
C ILE A 46 -10.44 10.99 -1.73
N LYS A 47 -11.18 9.95 -2.13
CA LYS A 47 -12.52 10.09 -2.71
C LYS A 47 -13.49 10.74 -1.74
N LEU A 48 -13.45 10.35 -0.47
CA LEU A 48 -14.29 10.94 0.57
C LEU A 48 -13.97 12.41 0.77
N PHE A 49 -12.68 12.77 0.73
CA PHE A 49 -12.27 14.18 0.80
C PHE A 49 -12.81 14.97 -0.39
N LEU A 50 -12.63 14.47 -1.61
CA LEU A 50 -13.10 15.14 -2.81
C LEU A 50 -14.64 15.29 -2.80
N LYS A 51 -15.34 14.28 -2.30
CA LYS A 51 -16.79 14.34 -2.16
C LYS A 51 -17.21 15.36 -1.10
N SER A 52 -16.45 15.49 0.00
CA SER A 52 -16.74 16.46 1.05
C SER A 52 -16.61 17.90 0.58
N LEU A 53 -15.82 18.15 -0.47
CA LEU A 53 -15.68 19.47 -1.05
C LEU A 53 -16.94 19.94 -1.79
N GLU A 54 -17.83 19.02 -2.16
CA GLU A 54 -19.12 19.37 -2.77
C GLU A 54 -20.08 19.96 -1.75
N ASN A 55 -19.87 19.70 -0.47
CA ASN A 55 -20.64 20.26 0.62
C ASN A 55 -20.03 21.57 1.09
N GLU A 56 -20.85 22.47 1.64
CA GLU A 56 -20.38 23.76 2.16
C GLU A 56 -19.75 23.67 3.53
N ASP A 57 -19.75 22.49 4.16
CA ASP A 57 -19.22 22.26 5.50
C ASP A 57 -17.68 22.18 5.47
N LYS A 58 -17.05 23.27 5.91
CA LYS A 58 -15.60 23.39 5.95
C LYS A 58 -14.97 22.47 6.99
N GLU A 59 -15.67 22.20 8.10
CA GLU A 59 -15.14 21.29 9.13
C GLU A 59 -15.06 19.85 8.65
N ALA A 60 -16.10 19.39 7.96
CA ALA A 60 -16.11 18.05 7.37
C ALA A 60 -15.01 17.90 6.32
N ALA A 61 -14.80 18.92 5.49
CA ALA A 61 -13.74 18.92 4.48
C ALA A 61 -12.35 18.86 5.15
N THR A 62 -12.14 19.61 6.22
CA THR A 62 -10.88 19.62 6.95
C THR A 62 -10.59 18.27 7.59
N LYS A 63 -11.58 17.63 8.20
CA LYS A 63 -11.43 16.30 8.79
C LYS A 63 -11.10 15.26 7.72
N SER A 64 -11.81 15.27 6.61
CA SER A 64 -11.56 14.35 5.49
C SER A 64 -10.16 14.57 4.90
N TYR A 65 -9.72 15.82 4.83
CA TYR A 65 -8.36 16.15 4.36
C TYR A 65 -7.31 15.56 5.30
N GLN A 66 -7.48 15.70 6.61
CA GLN A 66 -6.54 15.15 7.58
C GLN A 66 -6.45 13.64 7.49
N GLU A 67 -7.58 12.95 7.32
CA GLU A 67 -7.59 11.50 7.12
C GLU A 67 -6.88 11.10 5.83
N ALA A 68 -7.14 11.80 4.73
CA ALA A 68 -6.52 11.52 3.45
C ALA A 68 -4.99 11.69 3.53
N VAL A 69 -4.53 12.78 4.15
CA VAL A 69 -3.10 13.04 4.35
C VAL A 69 -2.47 11.94 5.21
N SER A 70 -3.14 11.54 6.28
CA SER A 70 -2.66 10.46 7.16
C SER A 70 -2.48 9.15 6.38
N LYS A 71 -3.46 8.78 5.54
CA LYS A 71 -3.38 7.58 4.72
C LYS A 71 -2.28 7.65 3.66
N ILE A 72 -2.10 8.82 3.04
CA ILE A 72 -1.03 9.05 2.07
C ILE A 72 0.34 8.91 2.74
N ASP A 73 0.53 9.50 3.92
CA ASP A 73 1.78 9.40 4.67
C ASP A 73 2.07 7.97 5.11
N GLN A 74 1.05 7.22 5.55
CA GLN A 74 1.21 5.81 5.90
C GLN A 74 1.65 4.99 4.69
N SER A 75 1.05 5.23 3.52
CA SER A 75 1.43 4.54 2.29
C SER A 75 2.87 4.84 1.88
N ALA A 76 3.30 6.09 2.04
CA ALA A 76 4.69 6.48 1.75
C ALA A 76 5.66 5.81 2.71
N ARG A 77 5.35 5.77 4.02
CA ARG A 77 6.20 5.12 5.02
C ARG A 77 6.33 3.62 4.78
N LYS A 78 5.28 2.97 4.30
CA LYS A 78 5.29 1.53 4.02
C LYS A 78 5.89 1.19 2.66
N GLY A 79 6.31 2.19 1.89
CA GLY A 79 6.90 2.00 0.57
C GLY A 79 5.90 1.66 -0.53
N LEU A 80 4.59 1.79 -0.27
CA LEU A 80 3.55 1.54 -1.27
C LEU A 80 3.47 2.65 -2.31
N GLU A 81 3.75 3.88 -1.88
CA GLU A 81 3.84 5.04 -2.75
C GLU A 81 5.17 5.73 -2.55
N HIS A 82 5.76 6.21 -3.64
CA HIS A 82 6.99 6.97 -3.55
C HIS A 82 6.72 8.30 -2.84
N ARG A 83 7.67 8.75 -1.99
CA ARG A 83 7.54 9.99 -1.23
C ARG A 83 7.25 11.21 -2.10
N ASN A 84 7.80 11.26 -3.31
CA ASN A 84 7.56 12.37 -4.24
C ASN A 84 6.11 12.38 -4.73
N LYS A 85 5.56 11.20 -5.04
CA LYS A 85 4.16 11.07 -5.42
C LYS A 85 3.25 11.44 -4.27
N ALA A 86 3.57 10.99 -3.05
CA ALA A 86 2.81 11.34 -1.84
C ALA A 86 2.82 12.85 -1.61
N ALA A 87 3.97 13.50 -1.76
CA ALA A 87 4.09 14.95 -1.61
C ALA A 87 3.23 15.70 -2.64
N ARG A 88 3.23 15.24 -3.90
CA ARG A 88 2.39 15.83 -4.94
C ARG A 88 0.91 15.67 -4.65
N LEU A 89 0.48 14.50 -4.21
CA LEU A 89 -0.92 14.26 -3.83
C LEU A 89 -1.34 15.17 -2.69
N LYS A 90 -0.53 15.26 -1.63
CA LYS A 90 -0.83 16.13 -0.49
C LYS A 90 -0.93 17.61 -0.93
N SER A 91 -0.02 18.06 -1.77
CA SER A 91 -0.02 19.42 -2.29
C SER A 91 -1.29 19.72 -3.10
N ARG A 92 -1.71 18.78 -3.96
CA ARG A 92 -2.93 18.94 -4.76
C ARG A 92 -4.17 18.98 -3.88
N LEU A 93 -4.25 18.11 -2.86
CA LEU A 93 -5.39 18.08 -1.94
C LEU A 93 -5.43 19.36 -1.10
N ASN A 94 -4.29 19.85 -0.67
CA ASN A 94 -4.19 21.09 0.09
C ASN A 94 -4.67 22.30 -0.76
N ALA A 95 -4.28 22.35 -2.03
CA ALA A 95 -4.73 23.40 -2.95
C ALA A 95 -6.26 23.38 -3.10
N ARG A 96 -6.86 22.21 -3.23
CA ARG A 96 -8.32 22.06 -3.32
C ARG A 96 -9.01 22.49 -2.03
N LEU A 97 -8.44 22.16 -0.89
CA LEU A 97 -9.00 22.57 0.40
C LEU A 97 -8.96 24.09 0.55
N LYS A 98 -7.86 24.72 0.18
CA LYS A 98 -7.74 26.20 0.21
C LYS A 98 -8.73 26.87 -0.74
N ALA A 99 -8.91 26.34 -1.93
CA ALA A 99 -9.88 26.86 -2.88
C ALA A 99 -11.31 26.75 -2.35
N HIS A 100 -11.63 25.65 -1.65
CA HIS A 100 -12.94 25.46 -1.03
C HIS A 100 -13.18 26.43 0.14
N ALA A 101 -12.14 26.75 0.89
CA ALA A 101 -12.21 27.67 2.02
C ALA A 101 -12.33 29.14 1.59
N SER A 102 -11.95 29.42 0.36
CA SER A 102 -12.08 30.75 -0.23
C SER A 102 -13.45 30.92 -0.83
#